data_c8605ffaa91b57187247dcbbd7781c41
#
_entry.id   c8605ffaa91b57187247dcbbd7781c41
#
_cell.length_a   1.000
_cell.length_b   1.000
_cell.length_c   1.000
_cell.angle_alpha   90.00
_cell.angle_beta   90.00
_cell.angle_gamma   90.00
#
_symmetry.space_group_name_H-M   'P 1'
#
loop_
_entity.id
_entity.type
_entity.pdbx_description
1 polymer ?
#
loop_
_entity_poly.entity_id
_entity_poly.type
_entity_poly.pdbx_seq_one_letter_code
_entity_poly.pdbx_strand_id
1 'polypeptide(L)' 'MKVKFLHDHGYPSLKQVVGKVVNVVHSDEITCMINGSDLIAAGADDHYINPAWSYTFSLGDFVGDKGRGLEIVED' A
#
# COMPACT_ATOMS: atom_id res chain seq x y z
N MET A 1 6.76 10.07 -4.60
CA MET A 1 6.44 9.71 -3.20
C MET A 1 6.60 8.22 -3.01
N LYS A 2 7.14 7.81 -1.88
CA LYS A 2 7.24 6.41 -1.47
C LYS A 2 6.59 6.23 -0.12
N VAL A 3 5.96 5.08 0.08
CA VAL A 3 5.32 4.74 1.34
C VAL A 3 5.78 3.38 1.82
N LYS A 4 5.78 3.21 3.14
CA LYS A 4 6.07 1.93 3.78
C LYS A 4 4.77 1.36 4.31
N PHE A 5 4.51 0.10 4.03
CA PHE A 5 3.33 -0.58 4.56
C PHE A 5 3.56 -0.97 6.01
N LEU A 6 2.66 -0.52 6.89
CA LEU A 6 2.74 -0.82 8.32
C LEU A 6 1.87 -2.01 8.68
N HIS A 7 0.82 -2.29 7.89
CA HIS A 7 0.07 -3.54 8.00
C HIS A 7 -0.66 -3.82 6.67
N ASP A 8 -1.36 -4.94 6.61
CA ASP A 8 -1.91 -5.48 5.37
C ASP A 8 -3.29 -4.93 4.99
N HIS A 9 -3.81 -3.97 5.73
CA HIS A 9 -5.12 -3.36 5.45
C HIS A 9 -6.27 -4.37 5.46
N GLY A 10 -6.10 -5.50 6.12
CA GLY A 10 -7.10 -6.56 6.14
C GLY A 10 -7.10 -7.46 4.91
N TYR A 11 -6.12 -7.30 4.01
CA TYR A 11 -5.98 -8.12 2.81
C TYR A 11 -4.80 -9.09 2.96
N PRO A 12 -5.06 -10.39 3.09
CA PRO A 12 -3.98 -11.38 3.22
C PRO A 12 -2.98 -11.34 2.06
N SER A 13 -3.43 -10.93 0.87
CA SER A 13 -2.56 -10.82 -0.31
C SER A 13 -1.45 -9.78 -0.12
N LEU A 14 -1.61 -8.84 0.83
CA LEU A 14 -0.61 -7.80 1.11
C LEU A 14 0.25 -8.13 2.32
N LYS A 15 0.09 -9.29 2.93
CA LYS A 15 0.81 -9.66 4.15
C LYS A 15 2.33 -9.57 3.97
N GLN A 16 2.85 -9.98 2.82
CA GLN A 16 4.28 -9.96 2.54
C GLN A 16 4.80 -8.56 2.18
N VAL A 17 3.90 -7.62 1.93
CA VAL A 17 4.27 -6.23 1.63
C VAL A 17 4.53 -5.44 2.91
N VAL A 18 4.04 -5.91 4.05
CA VAL A 18 4.24 -5.25 5.34
C VAL A 18 5.74 -5.09 5.61
N GLY A 19 6.14 -3.87 5.96
CA GLY A 19 7.55 -3.54 6.17
C GLY A 19 8.29 -3.12 4.91
N LYS A 20 7.67 -3.21 3.76
CA LYS A 20 8.29 -2.86 2.47
C LYS A 20 7.92 -1.44 2.05
N VAL A 21 8.80 -0.82 1.27
CA VAL A 21 8.60 0.52 0.71
C VAL A 21 8.23 0.36 -0.76
N VAL A 22 7.18 1.07 -1.17
CA VAL A 22 6.70 1.02 -2.56
C VAL A 22 6.51 2.43 -3.11
N ASN A 23 6.58 2.55 -4.43
CA ASN A 23 6.34 3.81 -5.12
C ASN A 23 4.85 4.11 -5.20
N VAL A 24 4.51 5.39 -5.06
CA VAL A 24 3.15 5.90 -5.23
C VAL A 24 3.08 6.61 -6.58
N VAL A 25 2.10 6.27 -7.40
CA VAL A 25 1.94 6.88 -8.74
C VAL A 25 1.08 8.13 -8.69
N HIS A 26 0.19 8.24 -7.71
CA HIS A 26 -0.65 9.41 -7.53
C HIS A 26 -1.11 9.48 -6.08
N SER A 27 -1.22 10.67 -5.53
CA SER A 27 -1.71 10.85 -4.18
C SER A 27 -2.47 12.16 -4.04
N ASP A 28 -3.37 12.19 -3.07
CA ASP A 28 -4.02 13.41 -2.62
C ASP A 28 -3.85 13.52 -1.10
N GLU A 29 -4.67 14.35 -0.44
CA GLU A 29 -4.51 14.61 0.99
C GLU A 29 -4.79 13.39 1.87
N ILE A 30 -5.63 12.47 1.39
CA ILE A 30 -6.12 11.36 2.23
C ILE A 30 -5.87 9.98 1.63
N THR A 31 -5.51 9.90 0.34
CA THR A 31 -5.30 8.60 -0.32
C THR A 31 -4.05 8.61 -1.17
N CYS A 32 -3.56 7.42 -1.48
CA CYS A 32 -2.51 7.23 -2.47
C CYS A 32 -2.87 6.05 -3.37
N MET A 33 -2.35 6.09 -4.60
CA MET A 33 -2.57 5.05 -5.59
C MET A 33 -1.25 4.37 -5.90
N ILE A 34 -1.24 3.05 -5.87
CA ILE A 34 -0.05 2.23 -6.08
C ILE A 34 -0.36 1.21 -7.17
N ASN A 35 0.56 1.06 -8.12
CA ASN A 35 0.40 0.06 -9.18
C ASN A 35 0.49 -1.36 -8.60
N GLY A 36 -0.34 -2.25 -9.12
CA GLY A 36 -0.29 -3.65 -8.72
C GLY A 36 1.08 -4.28 -8.98
N SER A 37 1.75 -3.88 -10.08
CA SER A 37 3.10 -4.37 -10.37
C SER A 37 4.10 -4.00 -9.27
N ASP A 38 3.99 -2.81 -8.68
CA ASP A 38 4.87 -2.41 -7.58
C ASP A 38 4.54 -3.19 -6.30
N LEU A 39 3.26 -3.47 -6.06
CA LEU A 39 2.85 -4.29 -4.91
C LEU A 39 3.41 -5.71 -5.04
N ILE A 40 3.31 -6.31 -6.23
CA ILE A 40 3.82 -7.66 -6.48
C ILE A 40 5.33 -7.69 -6.32
N ALA A 41 6.03 -6.68 -6.83
CA ALA A 41 7.49 -6.57 -6.66
C ALA A 41 7.89 -6.49 -5.19
N ALA A 42 7.02 -5.94 -4.34
CA ALA A 42 7.25 -5.86 -2.90
C ALA A 42 6.82 -7.12 -2.13
N GLY A 43 6.21 -8.09 -2.81
CA GLY A 43 5.83 -9.35 -2.20
C GLY A 43 4.34 -9.68 -2.19
N ALA A 44 3.50 -8.83 -2.79
CA ALA A 44 2.06 -9.11 -2.84
C ALA A 44 1.79 -10.38 -3.64
N ASP A 45 0.70 -11.07 -3.29
CA ASP A 45 0.29 -12.29 -3.97
C ASP A 45 -0.30 -11.95 -5.33
N ASP A 46 0.38 -12.34 -6.40
CA ASP A 46 -0.04 -12.07 -7.77
C ASP A 46 -1.28 -12.85 -8.20
N HIS A 47 -1.73 -13.78 -7.39
CA HIS A 47 -3.00 -14.47 -7.61
C HIS A 47 -4.19 -13.54 -7.36
N TYR A 48 -4.03 -12.58 -6.45
CA TYR A 48 -5.10 -11.65 -6.06
C TYR A 48 -4.84 -10.21 -6.50
N ILE A 49 -3.60 -9.87 -6.80
CA ILE A 49 -3.22 -8.52 -7.23
C ILE A 49 -2.91 -8.54 -8.73
N ASN A 50 -3.63 -7.72 -9.49
CA ASN A 50 -3.42 -7.62 -10.93
C ASN A 50 -2.35 -6.56 -11.21
N PRO A 51 -1.22 -6.91 -11.86
CA PRO A 51 -0.16 -5.94 -12.13
C PRO A 51 -0.57 -4.82 -13.09
N ALA A 52 -1.64 -5.02 -13.85
CA ALA A 52 -2.14 -4.00 -14.78
C ALA A 52 -3.05 -2.97 -14.10
N TRP A 53 -3.44 -3.21 -12.85
CA TRP A 53 -4.36 -2.33 -12.13
C TRP A 53 -3.60 -1.46 -11.13
N SER A 54 -4.26 -0.37 -10.72
CA SER A 54 -3.80 0.47 -9.62
C SER A 54 -4.75 0.30 -8.45
N TYR A 55 -4.21 0.39 -7.24
CA TYR A 55 -4.97 0.20 -6.01
C TYR A 55 -4.86 1.43 -5.14
N THR A 56 -5.96 1.85 -4.55
CA THR A 56 -6.03 3.05 -3.72
C THR A 56 -6.02 2.67 -2.24
N PHE A 57 -5.16 3.35 -1.48
CA PHE A 57 -5.03 3.13 -0.04
C PHE A 57 -5.19 4.44 0.71
N SER A 58 -5.69 4.36 1.94
CA SER A 58 -5.81 5.51 2.81
C SER A 58 -4.45 5.88 3.41
N LEU A 59 -4.13 7.18 3.41
CA LEU A 59 -2.94 7.70 4.07
C LEU A 59 -3.19 8.06 5.54
N GLY A 60 -4.46 8.13 5.95
CA GLY A 60 -4.81 8.46 7.33
C GLY A 60 -4.87 7.26 8.24
N ASP A 61 -5.24 7.51 9.49
CA ASP A 61 -5.48 6.45 10.45
C ASP A 61 -6.78 5.72 10.09
N PHE A 62 -6.81 4.43 10.32
CA PHE A 62 -8.02 3.65 10.11
C PHE A 62 -8.97 3.85 11.28
N VAL A 63 -10.26 3.89 10.97
CA VAL A 63 -11.29 3.92 12.00
C VAL A 63 -11.23 2.60 12.79
N GLY A 64 -11.06 2.72 14.09
CA GLY A 64 -10.97 1.55 14.96
C GLY A 64 -9.58 0.90 15.01
N ASP A 65 -8.63 1.40 14.25
CA ASP A 65 -7.25 0.95 14.28
C ASP A 65 -6.40 1.94 15.06
N LYS A 66 -5.32 1.47 15.64
CA LYS A 66 -4.46 2.28 16.51
C LYS A 66 -3.26 2.85 15.78
N GLY A 67 -3.24 2.81 14.48
CA GLY A 67 -2.12 3.32 13.73
C GLY A 67 -2.44 3.52 12.27
N ARG A 68 -1.49 4.08 11.56
CA ARG A 68 -1.59 4.26 10.14
C ARG A 68 -1.28 2.96 9.42
N GLY A 69 -1.99 2.70 8.33
CA GLY A 69 -1.66 1.58 7.47
C GLY A 69 -0.43 1.82 6.61
N LEU A 70 -0.13 3.09 6.32
CA LEU A 70 1.00 3.50 5.50
C LEU A 70 1.75 4.64 6.18
N GLU A 71 3.06 4.68 5.94
CA GLU A 71 3.93 5.78 6.38
C GLU A 71 4.62 6.37 5.16
N ILE A 72 4.53 7.68 4.99
CA ILE A 72 5.24 8.38 3.92
C ILE A 72 6.72 8.42 4.31
N VAL A 73 7.58 7.81 3.50
CA VAL A 73 9.02 7.74 3.78
C VAL A 73 9.85 8.59 2.82
N GLU A 74 9.25 9.03 1.69
CA GLU A 74 9.94 9.87 0.73
C GLU A 74 8.90 10.56 -0.15
N ASP A 75 9.04 11.85 -0.33
CA ASP A 75 8.18 12.63 -1.23
C ASP A 75 8.62 12.58 -2.69
#